data_8afb76a87ed2408765cd5b383eb11c96
#
_entry.id   8afb76a87ed2408765cd5b383eb11c96
#
_cell.length_a   1.000
_cell.length_b   1.000
_cell.length_c   1.000
_cell.angle_alpha   90.00
_cell.angle_beta   90.00
_cell.angle_gamma   90.00
#
_symmetry.space_group_name_H-M   'P 1'
#
loop_
_entity.id
_entity.type
_entity.pdbx_description
1 polymer ?
#
loop_
_entity_poly.entity_id
_entity_poly.type
_entity_poly.pdbx_seq_one_letter_code
_entity_poly.pdbx_strand_id
1 'polypeptide(L)'
;DTSSVDLVDGVNWSTEDGLAIAFTNRYGIDLRYCAQLGKWFWWNGKRWIEDKMLYVQHLSRGICRAASRKADTPKLKSKLASASSIGSVERIIRSDPKHAANIEEWDPDPWLLNTPEGVIELKTGVLRPHQRIDRMTKITTASPQGECPQWLAFLAQVTGGDAELLAYLQRMAGYCLTGLTTEHALLFLYGTGGNGKSVFVNTLFTIMGDYAANAPMETFMESRNDRHPTDLAGLMGSRLVTATETEQGRRWNESKIKEITGGDRVSARFMRQDFFTYVPAYKIVISGNHKPAIRNIDEAIKRRMHLIPFTLTVPPEKRDHLLSSKLLKER
;
A
#
# COMPACT_ATOMS: atom_id res chain seq x y z
N ASP A 1 5.56 12.86 23.67
CA ASP A 1 6.13 13.32 24.95
C ASP A 1 5.81 12.29 26.04
N THR A 2 6.83 11.60 26.57
CA THR A 2 6.70 10.60 27.65
C THR A 2 6.97 11.19 29.03
N SER A 3 7.11 12.51 29.15
CA SER A 3 7.50 13.18 30.41
C SER A 3 6.40 13.18 31.48
N SER A 4 5.12 13.03 31.12
CA SER A 4 3.98 13.05 32.04
C SER A 4 3.11 11.78 31.90
N VAL A 5 3.72 10.60 32.04
CA VAL A 5 2.96 9.35 32.08
C VAL A 5 2.39 9.17 33.48
N ASP A 6 1.09 9.38 33.65
CA ASP A 6 0.38 9.01 34.88
C ASP A 6 -0.02 7.53 34.81
N LEU A 7 0.28 6.79 35.88
CA LEU A 7 -0.15 5.40 36.02
C LEU A 7 -1.60 5.36 36.48
N VAL A 8 -2.39 4.49 35.86
CA VAL A 8 -3.82 4.32 36.21
C VAL A 8 -3.93 3.72 37.61
N ASP A 9 -4.80 4.30 38.43
CA ASP A 9 -5.11 3.80 39.78
C ASP A 9 -5.75 2.38 39.72
N GLY A 10 -5.42 1.56 40.68
CA GLY A 10 -5.96 0.19 40.78
C GLY A 10 -5.15 -0.90 40.03
N VAL A 11 -4.08 -0.54 39.33
CA VAL A 11 -3.20 -1.49 38.66
C VAL A 11 -1.91 -1.68 39.46
N ASN A 12 -1.50 -2.91 39.68
CA ASN A 12 -0.23 -3.23 40.36
C ASN A 12 0.97 -3.05 39.39
N TRP A 13 1.42 -1.83 39.20
CA TRP A 13 2.52 -1.47 38.31
C TRP A 13 3.92 -1.86 38.81
N SER A 14 4.04 -2.59 39.94
CA SER A 14 5.31 -3.17 40.39
C SER A 14 5.69 -4.46 39.64
N THR A 15 4.79 -4.99 38.81
CA THR A 15 4.98 -6.20 37.99
C THR A 15 4.96 -5.86 36.49
N GLU A 16 5.59 -6.70 35.67
CA GLU A 16 5.57 -6.56 34.20
C GLU A 16 4.16 -6.65 33.63
N ASP A 17 3.30 -7.53 34.19
CA ASP A 17 1.91 -7.66 33.78
C ASP A 17 1.09 -6.40 34.12
N GLY A 18 1.22 -5.88 35.33
CA GLY A 18 0.59 -4.61 35.72
C GLY A 18 1.04 -3.42 34.84
N LEU A 19 2.32 -3.37 34.45
CA LEU A 19 2.82 -2.39 33.50
C LEU A 19 2.22 -2.57 32.09
N ALA A 20 2.00 -3.82 31.66
CA ALA A 20 1.36 -4.12 30.40
C ALA A 20 -0.12 -3.65 30.40
N ILE A 21 -0.85 -3.88 31.50
CA ILE A 21 -2.22 -3.39 31.67
C ILE A 21 -2.25 -1.85 31.64
N ALA A 22 -1.34 -1.19 32.36
CA ALA A 22 -1.22 0.28 32.35
C ALA A 22 -0.92 0.81 30.94
N PHE A 23 -0.05 0.12 30.20
CA PHE A 23 0.26 0.45 28.80
C PHE A 23 -0.98 0.34 27.90
N THR A 24 -1.69 -0.80 27.99
CA THR A 24 -2.89 -1.04 27.16
C THR A 24 -4.01 -0.06 27.48
N ASN A 25 -4.22 0.28 28.74
CA ASN A 25 -5.23 1.27 29.13
C ASN A 25 -4.93 2.65 28.52
N ARG A 26 -3.65 3.00 28.38
CA ARG A 26 -3.24 4.31 27.84
C ARG A 26 -3.20 4.34 26.31
N TYR A 27 -2.68 3.29 25.69
CA TYR A 27 -2.34 3.28 24.25
C TYR A 27 -3.14 2.30 23.41
N GLY A 28 -4.00 1.48 24.03
CA GLY A 28 -4.70 0.37 23.38
C GLY A 28 -5.63 0.81 22.24
N ILE A 29 -6.08 2.06 22.25
CA ILE A 29 -6.94 2.59 21.16
C ILE A 29 -6.13 2.88 19.88
N ASP A 30 -4.85 3.23 20.01
CA ASP A 30 -4.01 3.71 18.91
C ASP A 30 -2.93 2.71 18.46
N LEU A 31 -2.89 1.52 19.05
CA LEU A 31 -1.89 0.50 18.73
C LEU A 31 -2.52 -0.83 18.38
N ARG A 32 -1.99 -1.50 17.35
CA ARG A 32 -2.38 -2.84 16.93
C ARG A 32 -1.16 -3.69 16.63
N TYR A 33 -1.21 -4.95 17.02
CA TYR A 33 -0.19 -5.94 16.69
C TYR A 33 -0.77 -7.02 15.79
N CYS A 34 -0.20 -7.18 14.60
CA CYS A 34 -0.54 -8.24 13.68
C CYS A 34 0.49 -9.38 13.85
N ALA A 35 0.09 -10.45 14.54
CA ALA A 35 1.00 -11.57 14.82
C ALA A 35 1.45 -12.29 13.56
N GLN A 36 0.60 -12.44 12.55
CA GLN A 36 0.92 -13.06 11.26
C GLN A 36 2.03 -12.32 10.50
N LEU A 37 2.11 -11.00 10.67
CA LEU A 37 3.17 -10.17 10.08
C LEU A 37 4.34 -9.95 11.06
N GLY A 38 4.18 -10.26 12.35
CA GLY A 38 5.15 -9.94 13.39
C GLY A 38 5.34 -8.43 13.60
N LYS A 39 4.33 -7.61 13.34
CA LYS A 39 4.46 -6.16 13.24
C LYS A 39 3.46 -5.42 14.10
N TRP A 40 3.94 -4.29 14.68
CA TRP A 40 3.10 -3.27 15.28
C TRP A 40 2.64 -2.24 14.26
N PHE A 41 1.43 -1.73 14.45
CA PHE A 41 0.85 -0.59 13.75
C PHE A 41 0.35 0.43 14.76
N TRP A 42 0.51 1.71 14.43
CA TRP A 42 0.02 2.81 15.23
C TRP A 42 -0.79 3.80 14.39
N TRP A 43 -1.80 4.41 15.03
CA TRP A 43 -2.67 5.38 14.39
C TRP A 43 -2.06 6.78 14.43
N ASN A 44 -1.85 7.40 13.27
CA ASN A 44 -1.24 8.72 13.15
C ASN A 44 -2.26 9.87 12.97
N GLY A 45 -3.56 9.61 13.15
CA GLY A 45 -4.64 10.55 12.88
C GLY A 45 -5.29 10.39 11.50
N LYS A 46 -4.60 9.72 10.55
CA LYS A 46 -5.09 9.53 9.18
C LYS A 46 -5.11 8.07 8.75
N ARG A 47 -4.19 7.26 9.25
CA ARG A 47 -4.06 5.83 8.92
C ARG A 47 -3.27 5.07 9.98
N TRP A 48 -3.29 3.76 9.89
CA TRP A 48 -2.44 2.88 10.66
C TRP A 48 -1.08 2.71 9.95
N ILE A 49 0.00 3.06 10.64
CA ILE A 49 1.37 3.01 10.12
C ILE A 49 2.13 1.87 10.80
N GLU A 50 2.85 1.07 10.01
CA GLU A 50 3.79 0.08 10.52
C GLU A 50 4.87 0.75 11.39
N ASP A 51 5.09 0.22 12.58
CA ASP A 51 6.15 0.69 13.48
C ASP A 51 7.53 0.18 12.99
N LYS A 52 8.20 0.99 12.20
CA LYS A 52 9.57 0.75 11.73
C LYS A 52 10.64 1.40 12.60
N MET A 53 10.23 2.17 13.62
CA MET A 53 11.13 2.98 14.45
C MET A 53 11.12 2.57 15.92
N LEU A 54 10.57 1.39 16.23
CA LEU A 54 10.46 0.89 17.62
C LEU A 54 9.68 1.84 18.54
N TYR A 55 8.65 2.50 17.99
CA TYR A 55 7.81 3.45 18.71
C TYR A 55 7.10 2.79 19.90
N VAL A 56 6.57 1.57 19.72
CA VAL A 56 5.92 0.82 20.80
C VAL A 56 6.91 0.49 21.92
N GLN A 57 8.16 0.12 21.60
CA GLN A 57 9.20 -0.09 22.59
C GLN A 57 9.54 1.22 23.33
N HIS A 58 9.57 2.35 22.62
CA HIS A 58 9.76 3.66 23.22
C HIS A 58 8.65 4.01 24.22
N LEU A 59 7.38 3.75 23.87
CA LEU A 59 6.22 3.94 24.76
C LEU A 59 6.31 3.02 25.97
N SER A 60 6.66 1.74 25.81
CA SER A 60 6.87 0.77 26.88
C SER A 60 7.95 1.26 27.87
N ARG A 61 9.05 1.81 27.33
CA ARG A 61 10.08 2.45 28.13
C ARG A 61 9.55 3.64 28.95
N GLY A 62 8.61 4.41 28.39
CA GLY A 62 7.94 5.53 29.07
C GLY A 62 7.15 5.05 30.30
N ILE A 63 6.34 4.01 30.15
CA ILE A 63 5.58 3.38 31.24
C ILE A 63 6.51 2.85 32.33
N CYS A 64 7.53 2.07 31.97
CA CYS A 64 8.53 1.53 32.91
C CYS A 64 9.26 2.61 33.70
N ARG A 65 9.64 3.70 33.07
CA ARG A 65 10.27 4.87 33.72
C ARG A 65 9.32 5.58 34.69
N ALA A 66 8.04 5.72 34.32
CA ALA A 66 7.04 6.31 35.21
C ALA A 66 6.86 5.48 36.48
N ALA A 67 6.73 4.16 36.32
CA ALA A 67 6.65 3.22 37.45
C ALA A 67 7.93 3.25 38.30
N SER A 68 9.11 3.26 37.70
CA SER A 68 10.39 3.35 38.39
C SER A 68 10.48 4.61 39.27
N ARG A 69 9.98 5.76 38.81
CA ARG A 69 9.95 6.99 39.62
C ARG A 69 9.06 6.89 40.85
N LYS A 70 7.97 6.12 40.79
CA LYS A 70 7.01 5.91 41.89
C LYS A 70 7.40 4.77 42.83
N ALA A 71 8.41 3.94 42.50
CA ALA A 71 8.80 2.80 43.29
C ALA A 71 9.49 3.22 44.62
N ASP A 72 9.22 2.49 45.71
CA ASP A 72 9.67 2.81 47.07
C ASP A 72 11.12 2.38 47.33
N THR A 73 11.62 1.33 46.66
CA THR A 73 12.95 0.78 46.92
C THR A 73 13.91 0.95 45.73
N PRO A 74 15.21 1.18 45.98
CA PRO A 74 16.21 1.27 44.91
C PRO A 74 16.25 0.01 44.01
N LYS A 75 16.04 -1.17 44.61
CA LYS A 75 16.03 -2.44 43.90
C LYS A 75 14.85 -2.50 42.91
N LEU A 76 13.64 -2.09 43.30
CA LEU A 76 12.48 -2.05 42.44
C LEU A 76 12.65 -0.97 41.34
N LYS A 77 13.17 0.20 41.69
CA LYS A 77 13.52 1.27 40.71
C LYS A 77 14.38 0.74 39.57
N SER A 78 15.50 0.10 39.96
CA SER A 78 16.43 -0.47 38.98
C SER A 78 15.79 -1.57 38.12
N LYS A 79 15.01 -2.48 38.73
CA LYS A 79 14.29 -3.56 38.02
C LYS A 79 13.34 -2.98 36.99
N LEU A 80 12.45 -2.05 37.37
CA LEU A 80 11.44 -1.48 36.49
C LEU A 80 12.02 -0.71 35.32
N ALA A 81 13.16 -0.05 35.50
CA ALA A 81 13.86 0.68 34.44
C ALA A 81 14.79 -0.19 33.58
N SER A 82 14.87 -1.49 33.85
CA SER A 82 15.76 -2.40 33.13
C SER A 82 15.30 -2.67 31.70
N ALA A 83 16.24 -2.99 30.81
CA ALA A 83 15.94 -3.42 29.44
C ALA A 83 15.09 -4.70 29.43
N SER A 84 15.28 -5.59 30.42
CA SER A 84 14.47 -6.81 30.56
C SER A 84 13.01 -6.49 30.82
N SER A 85 12.68 -5.61 31.79
CA SER A 85 11.29 -5.24 32.09
C SER A 85 10.64 -4.52 30.92
N ILE A 86 11.36 -3.61 30.24
CA ILE A 86 10.85 -2.93 29.03
C ILE A 86 10.50 -3.93 27.92
N GLY A 87 11.40 -4.89 27.64
CA GLY A 87 11.16 -5.93 26.64
C GLY A 87 10.08 -6.92 27.04
N SER A 88 9.93 -7.22 28.35
CA SER A 88 8.85 -8.07 28.87
C SER A 88 7.47 -7.41 28.71
N VAL A 89 7.35 -6.12 29.04
CA VAL A 89 6.11 -5.35 28.83
C VAL A 89 5.70 -5.38 27.35
N GLU A 90 6.65 -5.04 26.45
CA GLU A 90 6.37 -5.04 25.00
C GLU A 90 5.93 -6.42 24.50
N ARG A 91 6.51 -7.50 25.05
CA ARG A 91 6.13 -8.87 24.70
C ARG A 91 4.75 -9.27 25.23
N ILE A 92 4.42 -8.88 26.46
CA ILE A 92 3.12 -9.20 27.10
C ILE A 92 2.00 -8.49 26.34
N ILE A 93 2.14 -7.19 26.01
CA ILE A 93 1.08 -6.43 25.32
C ILE A 93 0.75 -6.98 23.93
N ARG A 94 1.65 -7.73 23.27
CA ARG A 94 1.36 -8.38 21.98
C ARG A 94 0.21 -9.39 22.08
N SER A 95 0.01 -9.99 23.26
CA SER A 95 -1.03 -10.98 23.50
C SER A 95 -2.35 -10.36 24.00
N ASP A 96 -2.39 -9.05 24.27
CA ASP A 96 -3.60 -8.39 24.74
C ASP A 96 -4.62 -8.25 23.57
N PRO A 97 -5.86 -8.75 23.74
CA PRO A 97 -6.91 -8.68 22.72
C PRO A 97 -7.20 -7.27 22.20
N LYS A 98 -6.98 -6.22 23.01
CA LYS A 98 -7.16 -4.83 22.57
C LYS A 98 -6.15 -4.40 21.49
N HIS A 99 -5.00 -5.05 21.45
CA HIS A 99 -3.97 -4.80 20.45
C HIS A 99 -4.02 -5.79 19.28
N ALA A 100 -4.70 -6.91 19.40
CA ALA A 100 -4.76 -7.93 18.36
C ALA A 100 -5.39 -7.40 17.08
N ALA A 101 -4.77 -7.72 15.94
CA ALA A 101 -5.32 -7.51 14.61
C ALA A 101 -4.86 -8.63 13.67
N ASN A 102 -5.77 -9.08 12.81
CA ASN A 102 -5.48 -10.05 11.76
C ASN A 102 -5.11 -9.32 10.46
N ILE A 103 -4.45 -10.02 9.55
CA ILE A 103 -4.01 -9.44 8.27
C ILE A 103 -5.19 -8.99 7.42
N GLU A 104 -6.32 -9.69 7.49
CA GLU A 104 -7.54 -9.41 6.74
C GLU A 104 -8.32 -8.19 7.24
N GLU A 105 -7.99 -7.70 8.44
CA GLU A 105 -8.62 -6.49 8.98
C GLU A 105 -8.06 -5.19 8.38
N TRP A 106 -6.94 -5.26 7.65
CA TRP A 106 -6.32 -4.10 7.06
C TRP A 106 -6.87 -3.79 5.67
N ASP A 107 -7.23 -2.53 5.45
CA ASP A 107 -7.78 -2.02 4.18
C ASP A 107 -8.96 -2.89 3.65
N PRO A 108 -9.95 -3.27 4.49
CA PRO A 108 -10.92 -4.33 4.18
C PRO A 108 -11.96 -3.89 3.15
N ASP A 109 -12.29 -2.60 3.07
CA ASP A 109 -13.30 -2.08 2.15
C ASP A 109 -12.66 -1.60 0.84
N PRO A 110 -12.93 -2.30 -0.30
CA PRO A 110 -12.37 -1.93 -1.59
C PRO A 110 -12.92 -0.62 -2.15
N TRP A 111 -13.99 -0.08 -1.59
CA TRP A 111 -14.63 1.16 -2.02
C TRP A 111 -14.22 2.40 -1.22
N LEU A 112 -13.48 2.23 -0.13
CA LEU A 112 -12.93 3.35 0.62
C LEU A 112 -11.54 3.70 0.11
N LEU A 113 -11.30 4.95 -0.23
CA LEU A 113 -10.00 5.48 -0.62
C LEU A 113 -9.53 6.52 0.40
N ASN A 114 -8.39 6.28 1.01
CA ASN A 114 -7.81 7.21 1.97
C ASN A 114 -6.98 8.28 1.26
N THR A 115 -7.26 9.55 1.56
CA THR A 115 -6.57 10.72 0.99
C THR A 115 -6.03 11.62 2.10
N PRO A 116 -5.15 12.58 1.82
CA PRO A 116 -4.62 13.50 2.82
C PRO A 116 -5.69 14.27 3.61
N GLU A 117 -6.85 14.55 3.03
CA GLU A 117 -7.92 15.34 3.63
C GLU A 117 -9.07 14.53 4.23
N GLY A 118 -9.13 13.23 3.94
CA GLY A 118 -10.18 12.36 4.44
C GLY A 118 -10.28 11.05 3.67
N VAL A 119 -11.30 10.29 3.99
CA VAL A 119 -11.63 9.03 3.31
C VAL A 119 -12.78 9.29 2.33
N ILE A 120 -12.57 8.88 1.07
CA ILE A 120 -13.60 8.97 0.02
C ILE A 120 -14.33 7.63 -0.06
N GLU A 121 -15.64 7.67 -0.03
CA GLU A 121 -16.48 6.57 -0.45
C GLU A 121 -16.64 6.62 -1.98
N LEU A 122 -15.94 5.76 -2.70
CA LEU A 122 -15.85 5.80 -4.17
C LEU A 122 -17.18 5.56 -4.89
N LYS A 123 -18.17 4.95 -4.24
CA LYS A 123 -19.50 4.75 -4.82
C LYS A 123 -20.31 6.03 -4.89
N THR A 124 -20.15 6.89 -3.90
CA THR A 124 -20.94 8.12 -3.72
C THR A 124 -20.14 9.39 -4.00
N GLY A 125 -18.82 9.31 -3.98
CA GLY A 125 -17.91 10.45 -4.07
C GLY A 125 -17.84 11.28 -2.78
N VAL A 126 -18.47 10.82 -1.69
CA VAL A 126 -18.50 11.54 -0.41
C VAL A 126 -17.15 11.45 0.30
N LEU A 127 -16.61 12.60 0.65
CA LEU A 127 -15.42 12.73 1.49
C LEU A 127 -15.85 12.85 2.95
N ARG A 128 -15.26 12.06 3.83
CA ARG A 128 -15.51 12.09 5.27
C ARG A 128 -14.20 12.05 6.09
N PRO A 129 -14.22 12.45 7.37
CA PRO A 129 -13.04 12.38 8.23
C PRO A 129 -12.46 10.96 8.35
N HIS A 130 -11.15 10.89 8.59
CA HIS A 130 -10.46 9.65 8.89
C HIS A 130 -10.98 9.00 10.16
N GLN A 131 -11.14 7.68 10.16
CA GLN A 131 -11.59 6.92 11.32
C GLN A 131 -10.70 5.68 11.54
N ARG A 132 -10.39 5.39 12.82
CA ARG A 132 -9.59 4.22 13.18
C ARG A 132 -10.25 2.90 12.78
N ILE A 133 -11.59 2.88 12.81
CA ILE A 133 -12.40 1.71 12.50
C ILE A 133 -12.25 1.26 11.03
N ASP A 134 -11.92 2.18 10.13
CA ASP A 134 -11.71 1.87 8.71
C ASP A 134 -10.48 0.99 8.47
N ARG A 135 -9.61 0.85 9.48
CA ARG A 135 -8.39 0.01 9.40
C ARG A 135 -7.50 0.30 8.19
N MET A 136 -7.52 1.52 7.68
CA MET A 136 -6.74 1.90 6.50
C MET A 136 -5.26 2.04 6.84
N THR A 137 -4.40 1.39 6.04
CA THR A 137 -2.94 1.46 6.16
C THR A 137 -2.31 2.29 5.05
N LYS A 138 -3.04 2.53 3.97
CA LYS A 138 -2.60 3.23 2.76
C LYS A 138 -3.18 4.64 2.70
N ILE A 139 -2.51 5.51 1.93
CA ILE A 139 -2.99 6.87 1.66
C ILE A 139 -2.47 7.34 0.30
N THR A 140 -3.29 8.08 -0.44
CA THR A 140 -2.86 8.75 -1.67
C THR A 140 -1.98 9.96 -1.36
N THR A 141 -1.32 10.51 -2.37
CA THR A 141 -0.60 11.80 -2.24
C THR A 141 -1.43 13.00 -2.70
N ALA A 142 -2.59 12.75 -3.26
CA ALA A 142 -3.52 13.76 -3.78
C ALA A 142 -4.87 13.65 -3.08
N SER A 143 -5.56 14.78 -2.97
CA SER A 143 -6.94 14.89 -2.49
C SER A 143 -7.90 15.15 -3.66
N PRO A 144 -9.21 14.85 -3.55
CA PRO A 144 -10.17 14.98 -4.65
C PRO A 144 -10.64 16.44 -4.80
N GLN A 145 -9.73 17.37 -4.95
CA GLN A 145 -10.01 18.79 -5.03
C GLN A 145 -9.17 19.46 -6.12
N GLY A 146 -9.72 20.57 -6.66
CA GLY A 146 -9.04 21.37 -7.67
C GLY A 146 -9.26 20.89 -9.09
N GLU A 147 -8.62 21.61 -10.01
CA GLU A 147 -8.63 21.34 -11.44
C GLU A 147 -7.26 20.88 -11.92
N CYS A 148 -7.23 20.14 -13.03
CA CYS A 148 -6.01 19.58 -13.60
C CYS A 148 -5.87 19.90 -15.11
N PRO A 149 -5.85 21.19 -15.50
CA PRO A 149 -5.85 21.59 -16.91
C PRO A 149 -4.62 21.08 -17.68
N GLN A 150 -3.44 21.03 -17.06
CA GLN A 150 -2.22 20.52 -17.72
C GLN A 150 -2.32 19.01 -17.93
N TRP A 151 -2.90 18.28 -16.96
CA TRP A 151 -3.16 16.86 -17.12
C TRP A 151 -4.12 16.58 -18.28
N LEU A 152 -5.21 17.33 -18.37
CA LEU A 152 -6.17 17.19 -19.47
C LEU A 152 -5.55 17.55 -20.83
N ALA A 153 -4.76 18.60 -20.90
CA ALA A 153 -4.02 18.98 -22.11
C ALA A 153 -3.00 17.90 -22.52
N PHE A 154 -2.27 17.34 -21.56
CA PHE A 154 -1.37 16.21 -21.80
C PHE A 154 -2.11 14.99 -22.35
N LEU A 155 -3.23 14.61 -21.74
CA LEU A 155 -4.06 13.48 -22.23
C LEU A 155 -4.56 13.73 -23.64
N ALA A 156 -5.08 14.92 -23.95
CA ALA A 156 -5.51 15.28 -25.30
C ALA A 156 -4.36 15.18 -26.31
N GLN A 157 -3.16 15.59 -25.96
CA GLN A 157 -1.98 15.50 -26.80
C GLN A 157 -1.59 14.04 -27.09
N VAL A 158 -1.49 13.18 -26.07
CA VAL A 158 -1.00 11.80 -26.25
C VAL A 158 -2.03 10.86 -26.85
N THR A 159 -3.32 11.19 -26.77
CA THR A 159 -4.41 10.47 -27.44
C THR A 159 -4.74 11.04 -28.83
N GLY A 160 -4.17 12.19 -29.21
CA GLY A 160 -4.52 12.88 -30.46
C GLY A 160 -5.95 13.41 -30.49
N GLY A 161 -6.55 13.64 -29.32
CA GLY A 161 -7.93 14.06 -29.17
C GLY A 161 -8.96 12.93 -29.36
N ASP A 162 -8.55 11.67 -29.40
CA ASP A 162 -9.46 10.52 -29.44
C ASP A 162 -10.29 10.47 -28.15
N ALA A 163 -11.56 10.83 -28.26
CA ALA A 163 -12.47 10.93 -27.14
C ALA A 163 -12.79 9.56 -26.51
N GLU A 164 -12.81 8.49 -27.28
CA GLU A 164 -13.07 7.14 -26.78
C GLU A 164 -11.88 6.62 -25.95
N LEU A 165 -10.66 6.81 -26.47
CA LEU A 165 -9.44 6.48 -25.76
C LEU A 165 -9.30 7.29 -24.48
N LEU A 166 -9.59 8.59 -24.53
CA LEU A 166 -9.54 9.48 -23.36
C LEU A 166 -10.52 9.03 -22.28
N ALA A 167 -11.78 8.76 -22.65
CA ALA A 167 -12.80 8.23 -21.74
C ALA A 167 -12.42 6.84 -21.19
N TYR A 168 -11.75 6.00 -21.99
CA TYR A 168 -11.25 4.72 -21.53
C TYR A 168 -10.14 4.90 -20.48
N LEU A 169 -9.17 5.77 -20.73
CA LEU A 169 -8.08 6.06 -19.79
C LEU A 169 -8.62 6.63 -18.46
N GLN A 170 -9.67 7.45 -18.51
CA GLN A 170 -10.34 7.97 -17.32
C GLN A 170 -11.00 6.84 -16.51
N ARG A 171 -11.76 5.97 -17.16
CA ARG A 171 -12.38 4.79 -16.49
C ARG A 171 -11.34 3.86 -15.90
N MET A 172 -10.26 3.60 -16.64
CA MET A 172 -9.14 2.79 -16.20
C MET A 172 -8.49 3.37 -14.93
N ALA A 173 -8.20 4.67 -14.94
CA ALA A 173 -7.64 5.36 -13.77
C ALA A 173 -8.61 5.31 -12.58
N GLY A 174 -9.90 5.56 -12.81
CA GLY A 174 -10.94 5.43 -11.79
C GLY A 174 -11.06 4.02 -11.22
N TYR A 175 -10.98 2.99 -12.07
CA TYR A 175 -10.97 1.60 -11.61
C TYR A 175 -9.75 1.29 -10.74
N CYS A 176 -8.59 1.88 -11.05
CA CYS A 176 -7.38 1.72 -10.23
C CYS A 176 -7.54 2.33 -8.83
N LEU A 177 -8.46 3.27 -8.58
CA LEU A 177 -8.73 3.79 -7.24
C LEU A 177 -9.41 2.75 -6.33
N THR A 178 -10.16 1.82 -6.91
CA THR A 178 -10.86 0.77 -6.15
C THR A 178 -9.92 -0.36 -5.75
N GLY A 179 -10.33 -1.16 -4.75
CA GLY A 179 -9.70 -2.45 -4.44
C GLY A 179 -10.29 -3.64 -5.20
N LEU A 180 -11.11 -3.40 -6.23
CA LEU A 180 -11.78 -4.45 -6.98
C LEU A 180 -10.91 -5.01 -8.10
N THR A 181 -11.09 -6.30 -8.40
CA THR A 181 -10.44 -7.00 -9.52
C THR A 181 -11.45 -7.74 -10.41
N THR A 182 -12.72 -7.36 -10.36
CA THR A 182 -13.85 -8.02 -11.06
C THR A 182 -13.69 -8.06 -12.57
N GLU A 183 -13.00 -7.09 -13.17
CA GLU A 183 -12.73 -7.07 -14.61
C GLU A 183 -11.57 -7.98 -15.02
N HIS A 184 -10.84 -8.56 -14.06
CA HIS A 184 -9.66 -9.39 -14.30
C HIS A 184 -8.61 -8.77 -15.23
N ALA A 185 -8.56 -7.43 -15.31
CA ALA A 185 -7.83 -6.69 -16.32
C ALA A 185 -6.31 -6.62 -16.07
N LEU A 186 -5.54 -6.86 -17.13
CA LEU A 186 -4.15 -6.46 -17.28
C LEU A 186 -4.08 -5.39 -18.36
N LEU A 187 -3.55 -4.23 -18.03
CA LEU A 187 -3.52 -3.05 -18.87
C LEU A 187 -2.12 -2.91 -19.47
N PHE A 188 -2.02 -3.02 -20.79
CA PHE A 188 -0.73 -2.94 -21.49
C PHE A 188 -0.67 -1.70 -22.39
N LEU A 189 0.14 -0.73 -21.99
CA LEU A 189 0.38 0.51 -22.75
C LEU A 189 1.53 0.27 -23.73
N TYR A 190 1.27 0.38 -25.02
CA TYR A 190 2.28 0.17 -26.05
C TYR A 190 2.50 1.38 -26.96
N GLY A 191 3.72 1.50 -27.53
CA GLY A 191 4.10 2.55 -28.48
C GLY A 191 5.60 2.81 -28.48
N THR A 192 6.12 3.32 -29.56
CA THR A 192 7.55 3.34 -29.96
C THR A 192 8.48 4.27 -29.17
N GLY A 193 8.02 4.94 -28.14
CA GLY A 193 8.83 5.89 -27.34
C GLY A 193 8.50 7.36 -27.66
N GLY A 194 8.80 8.25 -26.70
CA GLY A 194 8.49 9.68 -26.82
C GLY A 194 7.00 10.03 -26.91
N ASN A 195 6.12 9.18 -26.42
CA ASN A 195 4.67 9.20 -26.60
C ASN A 195 3.88 9.36 -25.29
N GLY A 196 4.55 9.71 -24.19
CA GLY A 196 3.90 10.04 -22.93
C GLY A 196 3.54 8.85 -22.02
N LYS A 197 3.74 7.57 -22.43
CA LYS A 197 3.45 6.39 -21.56
C LYS A 197 4.02 6.53 -20.14
N SER A 198 5.33 6.79 -20.04
CA SER A 198 6.01 6.89 -18.75
C SER A 198 5.49 8.06 -17.92
N VAL A 199 5.18 9.19 -18.56
CA VAL A 199 4.59 10.35 -17.88
C VAL A 199 3.22 9.97 -17.32
N PHE A 200 2.38 9.33 -18.11
CA PHE A 200 1.05 8.87 -17.68
C PHE A 200 1.13 7.92 -16.49
N VAL A 201 1.91 6.84 -16.61
CA VAL A 201 2.04 5.81 -15.57
C VAL A 201 2.65 6.39 -14.29
N ASN A 202 3.73 7.19 -14.40
CA ASN A 202 4.40 7.76 -13.23
C ASN A 202 3.55 8.82 -12.53
N THR A 203 2.70 9.57 -13.25
CA THR A 203 1.76 10.50 -12.63
C THR A 203 0.72 9.73 -11.81
N LEU A 204 0.07 8.72 -12.40
CA LEU A 204 -0.86 7.86 -11.67
C LEU A 204 -0.20 7.19 -10.47
N PHE A 205 1.00 6.62 -10.64
CA PHE A 205 1.77 6.00 -9.58
C PHE A 205 1.99 6.95 -8.41
N THR A 206 2.40 8.19 -8.71
CA THR A 206 2.70 9.18 -7.68
C THR A 206 1.46 9.63 -6.93
N ILE A 207 0.34 9.91 -7.61
CA ILE A 207 -0.89 10.34 -6.94
C ILE A 207 -1.53 9.21 -6.13
N MET A 208 -1.37 7.96 -6.56
CA MET A 208 -1.84 6.78 -5.81
C MET A 208 -1.08 6.55 -4.50
N GLY A 209 0.14 7.10 -4.36
CA GLY A 209 0.92 7.02 -3.13
C GLY A 209 1.14 5.59 -2.65
N ASP A 210 0.74 5.27 -1.41
CA ASP A 210 0.91 3.93 -0.85
C ASP A 210 0.05 2.85 -1.52
N TYR A 211 -0.97 3.23 -2.29
CA TYR A 211 -1.77 2.29 -3.07
C TYR A 211 -1.08 1.84 -4.36
N ALA A 212 0.07 2.43 -4.72
CA ALA A 212 0.86 2.02 -5.88
C ALA A 212 2.09 1.21 -5.47
N ALA A 213 2.42 0.20 -6.26
CA ALA A 213 3.64 -0.58 -6.14
C ALA A 213 4.27 -0.84 -7.51
N ASN A 214 5.59 -0.95 -7.57
CA ASN A 214 6.30 -1.36 -8.76
C ASN A 214 6.69 -2.85 -8.63
N ALA A 215 6.40 -3.62 -9.66
CA ALA A 215 6.83 -5.01 -9.77
C ALA A 215 7.92 -5.15 -10.84
N PRO A 216 8.96 -5.95 -10.61
CA PRO A 216 9.87 -6.36 -11.67
C PRO A 216 9.09 -7.05 -12.79
N MET A 217 9.39 -6.76 -14.05
CA MET A 217 8.71 -7.39 -15.20
C MET A 217 8.78 -8.91 -15.15
N GLU A 218 9.86 -9.39 -14.59
CA GLU A 218 10.09 -10.80 -14.34
C GLU A 218 9.00 -11.50 -13.53
N THR A 219 8.27 -10.79 -12.67
CA THR A 219 7.13 -11.34 -11.90
C THR A 219 6.05 -11.91 -12.83
N PHE A 220 5.96 -11.37 -14.04
CA PHE A 220 4.95 -11.72 -15.05
C PHE A 220 5.49 -12.63 -16.17
N MET A 221 6.78 -12.95 -16.14
CA MET A 221 7.45 -13.74 -17.18
C MET A 221 7.68 -15.18 -16.78
N GLU A 222 7.75 -16.09 -17.77
CA GLU A 222 8.20 -17.48 -17.54
C GLU A 222 9.63 -17.49 -16.99
N SER A 223 9.86 -18.29 -15.96
CA SER A 223 11.16 -18.53 -15.37
C SER A 223 11.46 -20.04 -15.36
N ARG A 224 12.71 -20.40 -15.62
CA ARG A 224 13.17 -21.81 -15.50
C ARG A 224 13.33 -22.25 -14.04
N ASN A 225 13.45 -21.32 -13.11
CA ASN A 225 13.60 -21.59 -11.68
C ASN A 225 12.37 -21.06 -10.94
N ASP A 226 11.92 -21.80 -9.92
CA ASP A 226 10.87 -21.34 -9.00
C ASP A 226 11.31 -20.03 -8.36
N ARG A 227 10.55 -18.98 -8.63
CA ARG A 227 10.83 -17.66 -8.07
C ARG A 227 10.34 -17.54 -6.64
N HIS A 228 11.08 -16.76 -5.88
CA HIS A 228 10.71 -16.46 -4.51
C HIS A 228 9.35 -15.75 -4.46
N PRO A 229 8.39 -16.22 -3.64
CA PRO A 229 7.08 -15.58 -3.46
C PRO A 229 7.15 -14.19 -2.78
N THR A 230 8.35 -13.69 -2.54
CA THR A 230 8.63 -12.36 -1.98
C THR A 230 8.17 -11.22 -2.89
N ASP A 231 8.23 -11.41 -4.23
CA ASP A 231 7.79 -10.37 -5.18
C ASP A 231 6.31 -10.04 -5.00
N LEU A 232 5.48 -11.04 -4.72
CA LEU A 232 4.06 -10.87 -4.45
C LEU A 232 3.76 -10.28 -3.07
N ALA A 233 4.61 -10.58 -2.08
CA ALA A 233 4.42 -10.08 -0.72
C ALA A 233 4.48 -8.53 -0.66
N GLY A 234 5.35 -7.92 -1.46
CA GLY A 234 5.46 -6.46 -1.59
C GLY A 234 4.26 -5.78 -2.24
N LEU A 235 3.38 -6.54 -2.91
CA LEU A 235 2.21 -6.00 -3.62
C LEU A 235 0.94 -5.99 -2.76
N MET A 236 0.98 -6.60 -1.57
CA MET A 236 -0.18 -6.67 -0.68
C MET A 236 -0.71 -5.28 -0.33
N GLY A 237 -2.03 -5.10 -0.45
CA GLY A 237 -2.72 -3.83 -0.17
C GLY A 237 -2.55 -2.75 -1.25
N SER A 238 -1.78 -3.00 -2.32
CA SER A 238 -1.74 -2.10 -3.49
C SER A 238 -3.02 -2.19 -4.30
N ARG A 239 -3.33 -1.12 -5.04
CA ARG A 239 -4.45 -1.04 -5.99
C ARG A 239 -3.97 -0.82 -7.43
N LEU A 240 -2.76 -0.28 -7.57
CA LEU A 240 -2.07 -0.10 -8.83
C LEU A 240 -0.69 -0.77 -8.74
N VAL A 241 -0.43 -1.73 -9.62
CA VAL A 241 0.90 -2.33 -9.78
C VAL A 241 1.42 -1.97 -11.16
N THR A 242 2.58 -1.35 -11.20
CA THR A 242 3.23 -0.95 -12.46
C THR A 242 4.42 -1.83 -12.77
N ALA A 243 4.65 -2.11 -14.04
CA ALA A 243 5.87 -2.73 -14.54
C ALA A 243 6.27 -2.14 -15.89
N THR A 244 7.56 -2.24 -16.23
CA THR A 244 8.07 -1.76 -17.53
C THR A 244 8.76 -2.91 -18.25
N GLU A 245 8.31 -3.20 -19.47
CA GLU A 245 8.92 -4.19 -20.32
C GLU A 245 10.17 -3.59 -20.98
N THR A 246 11.33 -4.21 -20.72
CA THR A 246 12.62 -3.74 -21.23
C THR A 246 13.18 -4.65 -22.33
N GLU A 247 12.75 -5.91 -22.41
CA GLU A 247 13.27 -6.90 -23.32
C GLU A 247 12.19 -7.50 -24.23
N GLN A 248 12.43 -7.48 -25.54
CA GLN A 248 11.55 -8.12 -26.52
C GLN A 248 11.63 -9.64 -26.49
N GLY A 249 10.51 -10.30 -26.73
CA GLY A 249 10.47 -11.74 -27.03
C GLY A 249 10.51 -12.67 -25.82
N ARG A 250 10.56 -12.17 -24.62
CA ARG A 250 10.39 -13.03 -23.41
C ARG A 250 8.94 -13.52 -23.30
N ARG A 251 8.79 -14.75 -22.83
CA ARG A 251 7.48 -15.40 -22.69
C ARG A 251 6.80 -14.94 -21.42
N TRP A 252 5.51 -14.63 -21.56
CA TRP A 252 4.64 -14.30 -20.44
C TRP A 252 4.22 -15.57 -19.69
N ASN A 253 4.19 -15.51 -18.37
CA ASN A 253 3.65 -16.58 -17.54
C ASN A 253 2.12 -16.43 -17.46
N GLU A 254 1.42 -17.06 -18.41
CA GLU A 254 -0.03 -16.96 -18.53
C GLU A 254 -0.75 -17.47 -17.28
N SER A 255 -0.27 -18.55 -16.67
CA SER A 255 -0.85 -19.11 -15.44
C SER A 255 -0.75 -18.12 -14.29
N LYS A 256 0.41 -17.46 -14.15
CA LYS A 256 0.64 -16.45 -13.12
C LYS A 256 -0.25 -15.23 -13.31
N ILE A 257 -0.40 -14.75 -14.55
CA ILE A 257 -1.28 -13.64 -14.87
C ILE A 257 -2.73 -13.97 -14.53
N LYS A 258 -3.19 -15.18 -14.87
CA LYS A 258 -4.55 -15.64 -14.52
C LYS A 258 -4.76 -15.69 -13.02
N GLU A 259 -3.80 -16.22 -12.27
CA GLU A 259 -3.81 -16.29 -10.80
C GLU A 259 -3.95 -14.88 -10.17
N ILE A 260 -3.05 -13.96 -10.51
CA ILE A 260 -2.98 -12.64 -9.85
C ILE A 260 -4.03 -11.62 -10.33
N THR A 261 -4.69 -11.88 -11.47
CA THR A 261 -5.81 -11.06 -11.97
C THR A 261 -7.16 -11.72 -11.71
N GLY A 262 -7.20 -12.99 -11.30
CA GLY A 262 -8.43 -13.78 -11.18
C GLY A 262 -9.28 -13.46 -9.94
N GLY A 263 -8.72 -12.76 -8.95
CA GLY A 263 -9.39 -12.54 -7.67
C GLY A 263 -9.21 -13.70 -6.69
N ASP A 264 -8.42 -14.71 -7.05
CA ASP A 264 -8.08 -15.82 -6.17
C ASP A 264 -7.05 -15.41 -5.10
N ARG A 265 -7.03 -16.16 -3.99
CA ARG A 265 -6.01 -15.96 -2.96
C ARG A 265 -4.64 -16.36 -3.50
N VAL A 266 -3.66 -15.50 -3.33
CA VAL A 266 -2.26 -15.77 -3.64
C VAL A 266 -1.47 -16.03 -2.37
N SER A 267 -0.52 -16.97 -2.45
CA SER A 267 0.41 -17.28 -1.38
C SER A 267 1.70 -16.47 -1.56
N ALA A 268 2.12 -15.79 -0.51
CA ALA A 268 3.30 -14.95 -0.49
C ALA A 268 4.05 -15.07 0.84
N ARG A 269 5.32 -14.66 0.86
CA ARG A 269 6.09 -14.54 2.11
C ARG A 269 7.15 -13.46 1.99
N PHE A 270 7.44 -12.77 3.07
CA PHE A 270 8.66 -11.97 3.17
C PHE A 270 9.87 -12.87 3.44
N MET A 271 11.07 -12.39 3.15
CA MET A 271 12.28 -13.17 3.42
C MET A 271 12.37 -13.59 4.89
N ARG A 272 12.63 -14.86 5.13
CA ARG A 272 12.77 -15.46 6.48
C ARG A 272 11.51 -15.37 7.35
N GLN A 273 10.34 -15.25 6.72
CA GLN A 273 9.03 -15.29 7.41
C GLN A 273 8.20 -16.44 6.86
N ASP A 274 7.16 -16.81 7.60
CA ASP A 274 6.19 -17.80 7.19
C ASP A 274 5.33 -17.32 6.01
N PHE A 275 4.70 -18.26 5.31
CA PHE A 275 3.76 -17.93 4.25
C PHE A 275 2.49 -17.33 4.82
N PHE A 276 1.98 -16.35 4.11
CA PHE A 276 0.63 -15.81 4.30
C PHE A 276 -0.12 -15.78 2.97
N THR A 277 -1.44 -15.70 3.04
CA THR A 277 -2.28 -15.58 1.86
C THR A 277 -3.05 -14.26 1.89
N TYR A 278 -3.22 -13.66 0.71
CA TYR A 278 -4.07 -12.48 0.57
C TYR A 278 -4.81 -12.50 -0.79
N VAL A 279 -5.90 -11.75 -0.90
CA VAL A 279 -6.59 -11.54 -2.18
C VAL A 279 -5.99 -10.31 -2.85
N PRO A 280 -5.48 -10.41 -4.11
CA PRO A 280 -5.01 -9.26 -4.86
C PRO A 280 -6.12 -8.22 -5.06
N ALA A 281 -5.81 -6.96 -4.74
CA ALA A 281 -6.71 -5.82 -4.93
C ALA A 281 -6.23 -4.86 -6.03
N TYR A 282 -5.15 -5.23 -6.72
CA TYR A 282 -4.47 -4.35 -7.67
C TYR A 282 -4.82 -4.63 -9.12
N LYS A 283 -4.82 -3.59 -9.92
CA LYS A 283 -4.76 -3.63 -11.38
C LYS A 283 -3.33 -3.53 -11.83
N ILE A 284 -2.95 -4.35 -12.80
CA ILE A 284 -1.58 -4.41 -13.33
C ILE A 284 -1.52 -3.55 -14.57
N VAL A 285 -0.62 -2.56 -14.56
CA VAL A 285 -0.35 -1.66 -15.68
C VAL A 285 1.09 -1.87 -16.16
N ILE A 286 1.24 -2.41 -17.33
CA ILE A 286 2.55 -2.67 -17.94
C ILE A 286 2.77 -1.69 -19.09
N SER A 287 3.93 -1.07 -19.15
CA SER A 287 4.33 -0.23 -20.28
C SER A 287 5.42 -0.93 -21.10
N GLY A 288 5.23 -1.01 -22.41
CA GLY A 288 6.19 -1.60 -23.34
C GLY A 288 6.32 -0.78 -24.63
N ASN A 289 7.43 -0.98 -25.37
CA ASN A 289 7.62 -0.32 -26.66
C ASN A 289 6.87 -1.02 -27.79
N HIS A 290 6.61 -2.31 -27.64
CA HIS A 290 5.94 -3.15 -28.64
C HIS A 290 4.74 -3.85 -28.02
N LYS A 291 3.84 -4.35 -28.87
CA LYS A 291 2.77 -5.23 -28.39
C LYS A 291 3.38 -6.52 -27.84
N PRO A 292 2.84 -7.06 -26.74
CA PRO A 292 3.39 -8.28 -26.14
C PRO A 292 3.30 -9.46 -27.10
N ALA A 293 4.38 -10.25 -27.21
CA ALA A 293 4.41 -11.48 -27.96
C ALA A 293 3.82 -12.63 -27.14
N ILE A 294 2.53 -12.89 -27.31
CA ILE A 294 1.81 -13.98 -26.65
C ILE A 294 1.59 -15.09 -27.70
N ARG A 295 2.13 -16.29 -27.45
CA ARG A 295 2.07 -17.39 -28.44
C ARG A 295 0.77 -18.19 -28.42
N ASN A 296 0.24 -18.47 -27.24
CA ASN A 296 -1.01 -19.21 -27.07
C ASN A 296 -2.07 -18.32 -26.45
N ILE A 297 -2.67 -17.45 -27.25
CA ILE A 297 -3.72 -16.55 -26.78
C ILE A 297 -4.99 -17.37 -26.63
N ASP A 298 -5.19 -17.96 -25.45
CA ASP A 298 -6.50 -18.52 -25.13
C ASP A 298 -7.50 -17.38 -24.84
N GLU A 299 -8.78 -17.70 -24.88
CA GLU A 299 -9.84 -16.71 -24.63
C GLU A 299 -9.73 -16.08 -23.23
N ALA A 300 -9.12 -16.78 -22.26
CA ALA A 300 -8.96 -16.26 -20.89
C ALA A 300 -7.90 -15.16 -20.83
N ILE A 301 -6.83 -15.24 -21.60
CA ILE A 301 -5.82 -14.17 -21.71
C ILE A 301 -6.34 -13.00 -22.55
N LYS A 302 -7.01 -13.29 -23.69
CA LYS A 302 -7.58 -12.24 -24.55
C LYS A 302 -8.50 -11.30 -23.80
N ARG A 303 -9.44 -11.84 -23.03
CA ARG A 303 -10.39 -11.02 -22.25
C ARG A 303 -9.75 -10.22 -21.11
N ARG A 304 -8.55 -10.63 -20.64
CA ARG A 304 -7.83 -9.95 -19.56
C ARG A 304 -6.92 -8.83 -20.06
N MET A 305 -6.38 -8.99 -21.26
CA MET A 305 -5.35 -8.10 -21.77
C MET A 305 -5.95 -6.94 -22.57
N HIS A 306 -5.92 -5.76 -21.99
CA HIS A 306 -6.34 -4.52 -22.63
C HIS A 306 -5.13 -3.83 -23.24
N LEU A 307 -5.06 -3.83 -24.57
CA LEU A 307 -3.97 -3.17 -25.30
C LEU A 307 -4.31 -1.70 -25.54
N ILE A 308 -3.55 -0.81 -24.91
CA ILE A 308 -3.81 0.63 -24.90
C ILE A 308 -2.76 1.32 -25.78
N PRO A 309 -3.17 1.94 -26.91
CA PRO A 309 -2.25 2.56 -27.84
C PRO A 309 -1.76 3.93 -27.34
N PHE A 310 -0.44 4.11 -27.28
CA PHE A 310 0.25 5.39 -27.17
C PHE A 310 1.13 5.55 -28.40
N THR A 311 0.50 5.71 -29.56
CA THR A 311 1.18 5.67 -30.87
C THR A 311 1.63 7.04 -31.38
N LEU A 312 1.13 8.12 -30.80
CA LEU A 312 1.50 9.47 -31.18
C LEU A 312 2.81 9.88 -30.51
N THR A 313 3.87 10.02 -31.31
CA THR A 313 5.16 10.49 -30.82
C THR A 313 5.15 12.01 -30.73
N VAL A 314 5.49 12.54 -29.55
CA VAL A 314 5.70 13.98 -29.36
C VAL A 314 7.05 14.37 -29.97
N PRO A 315 7.08 15.28 -30.95
CA PRO A 315 8.32 15.75 -31.58
C PRO A 315 9.30 16.30 -30.52
N PRO A 316 10.62 16.09 -30.68
CA PRO A 316 11.62 16.50 -29.68
C PRO A 316 11.51 17.96 -29.25
N GLU A 317 11.22 18.87 -30.18
CA GLU A 317 11.09 20.32 -29.96
C GLU A 317 9.83 20.71 -29.16
N LYS A 318 8.83 19.79 -29.06
CA LYS A 318 7.59 19.97 -28.29
C LYS A 318 7.61 19.25 -26.95
N ARG A 319 8.72 18.59 -26.63
CA ARG A 319 8.84 17.85 -25.35
C ARG A 319 9.14 18.79 -24.20
N ASP A 320 8.28 18.79 -23.22
CA ASP A 320 8.51 19.52 -21.97
C ASP A 320 9.20 18.61 -20.96
N HIS A 321 10.48 18.85 -20.71
CA HIS A 321 11.28 18.09 -19.75
C HIS A 321 10.80 18.26 -18.28
N LEU A 322 10.04 19.32 -18.00
CA LEU A 322 9.48 19.61 -16.69
C LEU A 322 8.02 19.13 -16.54
N LEU A 323 7.45 18.50 -17.57
CA LEU A 323 6.03 18.12 -17.60
C LEU A 323 5.63 17.31 -16.36
N SER A 324 6.37 16.27 -16.00
CA SER A 324 6.06 15.46 -14.81
C SER A 324 5.98 16.30 -13.53
N SER A 325 6.90 17.25 -13.36
CA SER A 325 6.88 18.15 -12.19
C SER A 325 5.71 19.14 -12.22
N LYS A 326 5.30 19.58 -13.41
CA LYS A 326 4.15 20.47 -13.58
C LYS A 326 2.84 19.74 -13.28
N LEU A 327 2.67 18.52 -13.80
CA LEU A 327 1.49 17.68 -13.53
C LEU A 327 1.33 17.38 -12.04
N LEU A 328 2.42 17.12 -11.34
CA LEU A 328 2.38 16.85 -9.89
C LEU A 328 2.08 18.09 -9.03
N LYS A 329 2.09 19.29 -9.58
CA LYS A 329 1.63 20.50 -8.87
C LYS A 329 0.11 20.63 -8.88
N GLU A 330 -0.58 19.95 -9.79
CA GLU A 330 -2.05 19.92 -9.87
C GLU A 330 -2.71 18.84 -8.99
N ARG A 331 -1.90 18.11 -8.19
CA ARG A 331 -2.39 17.03 -7.33
C ARG A 331 -3.05 17.53 -6.04
#